data_aec260d46cbab17a908b3ebc141de989
#
_entry.id   aec260d46cbab17a908b3ebc141de989
#
_cell.length_a   1.000
_cell.length_b   1.000
_cell.length_c   1.000
_cell.angle_alpha   90.00
_cell.angle_beta   90.00
_cell.angle_gamma   90.00
#
_symmetry.space_group_name_H-M   'P 1'
#
loop_
_entity.id
_entity.type
_entity.pdbx_description
1 polymer ?
#
loop_
_entity_poly.entity_id
_entity_poly.type
_entity_poly.pdbx_seq_one_letter_code
_entity_poly.pdbx_strand_id
1 'polypeptide(L)'
;MADKKTSKNAVILQPAKPKKGRRASTVLKPAVRATPKVAPIQKLASTARLTSKQRTVSQTLASDQKLALREREAARIYATGIEQHKNNNLNAAIESYGKSLILNPKTPEVYNNMGAALRGTGKLEAAVACYRCCLIIRPNHPGVYSNIGNAYRELGSLQLSIESHQRAVELAPNDASTHYNLGLALRDFGHTEQSLSAFETALRLDPNHVECRWDRSLTLLALGDYARGFEEFEWRWKLARTPKRALTTPEWDGAKLKGKTVLIYQEQGIGDMIQFARYIPLVKEQGVNVVVECQPELASLMSTVPGIDKVINVGSALPKYDCHIAMMSLARVFKTTLETLPNKTPYMGPPEGVSIQLPTSMDHQRQIGIAWARRPTHTNDINRSCDFKYFIELLGVPGVSVYSLQKGLYEADIKENGCSALVIEMGSRLND
;
A
#
# COMPACT_ATOMS: atom_id res chain seq x y z
N MET A 1 13.37 9.34 -7.72
CA MET A 1 13.07 9.52 -6.28
C MET A 1 11.61 9.20 -6.10
N ALA A 2 11.29 7.96 -5.78
CA ALA A 2 9.91 7.49 -5.59
C ALA A 2 9.62 7.51 -4.10
N ASP A 3 8.69 8.38 -3.71
CA ASP A 3 8.17 8.50 -2.35
C ASP A 3 7.63 7.16 -1.85
N LYS A 4 8.26 6.66 -0.79
CA LYS A 4 7.74 5.56 0.03
C LYS A 4 6.50 6.05 0.79
N LYS A 5 5.36 6.14 0.13
CA LYS A 5 4.05 6.23 0.80
C LYS A 5 3.50 4.83 1.00
N THR A 6 4.12 4.08 1.90
CA THR A 6 3.54 2.85 2.42
C THR A 6 2.33 3.18 3.30
N SER A 7 1.21 2.58 2.95
CA SER A 7 0.01 2.30 3.75
C SER A 7 -0.17 3.11 5.06
N LYS A 8 -0.84 4.25 4.96
CA LYS A 8 -1.19 5.10 6.12
C LYS A 8 -2.43 4.63 6.91
N ASN A 9 -2.76 3.35 6.90
CA ASN A 9 -3.97 2.83 7.56
C ASN A 9 -3.74 2.32 9.00
N ALA A 10 -2.80 2.91 9.75
CA ALA A 10 -2.71 2.64 11.18
C ALA A 10 -3.70 3.54 11.94
N VAL A 11 -4.55 2.94 12.77
CA VAL A 11 -5.47 3.66 13.65
C VAL A 11 -4.66 4.35 14.74
N ILE A 12 -4.52 5.67 14.65
CA ILE A 12 -3.87 6.50 15.68
C ILE A 12 -4.93 6.88 16.72
N LEU A 13 -4.78 6.36 17.95
CA LEU A 13 -5.68 6.66 19.03
C LEU A 13 -5.33 8.02 19.67
N GLN A 14 -6.34 8.87 19.83
CA GLN A 14 -6.21 10.14 20.55
C GLN A 14 -6.51 9.93 22.05
N PRO A 15 -5.90 10.72 22.96
CA PRO A 15 -6.22 10.64 24.38
C PRO A 15 -7.69 10.99 24.62
N ALA A 16 -8.35 10.21 25.47
CA ALA A 16 -9.73 10.48 25.88
C ALA A 16 -9.83 11.89 26.51
N LYS A 17 -10.76 12.71 26.05
CA LYS A 17 -11.02 14.03 26.63
C LYS A 17 -11.48 13.86 28.08
N PRO A 18 -10.92 14.62 29.05
CA PRO A 18 -11.39 14.55 30.43
C PRO A 18 -12.87 15.01 30.49
N LYS A 19 -13.71 14.20 31.13
CA LYS A 19 -15.11 14.57 31.39
C LYS A 19 -15.16 15.88 32.23
N LYS A 20 -15.72 16.92 31.68
CA LYS A 20 -15.98 18.19 32.41
C LYS A 20 -16.97 17.92 33.53
N GLY A 21 -16.49 17.89 34.76
CA GLY A 21 -17.32 17.95 35.94
C GLY A 21 -18.03 19.30 35.98
N ARG A 22 -19.37 19.29 36.10
CA ARG A 22 -20.18 20.49 36.34
C ARG A 22 -19.77 21.11 37.67
N ARG A 23 -19.13 22.27 37.62
CA ARG A 23 -19.06 23.18 38.81
C ARG A 23 -20.20 24.17 38.73
N ALA A 24 -21.06 24.10 39.73
CA ALA A 24 -22.06 25.13 39.98
C ALA A 24 -21.35 26.44 40.38
N SER A 25 -21.63 27.50 39.65
CA SER A 25 -21.18 28.84 39.97
C SER A 25 -22.15 29.46 40.97
N THR A 26 -21.68 29.72 42.20
CA THR A 26 -22.36 30.64 43.12
C THR A 26 -21.51 31.89 43.21
N VAL A 27 -22.06 32.97 42.67
CA VAL A 27 -21.48 34.32 42.73
C VAL A 27 -21.80 34.90 44.09
N LEU A 28 -20.81 35.24 44.90
CA LEU A 28 -20.94 36.10 46.06
C LEU A 28 -20.12 37.38 45.85
N LYS A 29 -20.81 38.53 45.96
CA LYS A 29 -20.29 39.90 45.87
C LYS A 29 -19.38 40.24 47.07
N PRO A 30 -18.42 41.20 46.90
CA PRO A 30 -17.49 41.56 47.94
C PRO A 30 -18.10 42.49 49.00
N ALA A 31 -17.89 42.20 50.28
CA ALA A 31 -18.09 43.09 51.37
C ALA A 31 -16.76 43.73 51.80
N VAL A 32 -16.78 45.06 51.92
CA VAL A 32 -15.69 45.93 52.32
C VAL A 32 -15.70 46.10 53.86
N ARG A 33 -14.49 46.18 54.44
CA ARG A 33 -14.08 46.73 55.75
C ARG A 33 -13.89 45.83 56.95
N ALA A 34 -12.68 45.71 57.44
CA ALA A 34 -12.17 46.53 58.56
C ALA A 34 -10.81 45.95 58.99
N THR A 35 -9.81 46.79 59.14
CA THR A 35 -8.53 46.52 59.78
C THR A 35 -8.67 46.41 61.28
N PRO A 36 -8.10 45.35 61.92
CA PRO A 36 -7.78 45.43 63.36
C PRO A 36 -6.25 45.35 63.55
N LYS A 37 -5.88 46.09 64.56
CA LYS A 37 -4.58 46.39 65.12
C LYS A 37 -3.68 45.18 65.38
N VAL A 38 -2.41 45.39 65.08
CA VAL A 38 -1.30 44.46 65.36
C VAL A 38 -1.16 44.31 66.89
N ALA A 39 -1.17 43.05 67.37
CA ALA A 39 -0.73 42.64 68.66
C ALA A 39 0.50 41.72 68.54
N PRO A 40 1.44 41.64 69.48
CA PRO A 40 2.77 41.09 69.26
C PRO A 40 2.78 39.62 69.24
N ILE A 41 3.65 39.13 68.34
CA ILE A 41 3.91 37.71 68.07
C ILE A 41 4.56 37.07 69.30
N GLN A 42 3.82 36.29 70.04
CA GLN A 42 4.36 35.29 70.93
C GLN A 42 4.67 34.00 70.08
N LYS A 43 5.94 33.65 70.07
CA LYS A 43 6.40 32.36 69.52
C LYS A 43 5.77 31.23 70.33
N LEU A 44 4.80 30.55 69.72
CA LEU A 44 4.39 29.22 70.13
C LEU A 44 4.89 28.24 69.06
N ALA A 45 6.08 27.73 69.32
CA ALA A 45 6.57 26.52 68.63
C ALA A 45 5.83 25.31 69.22
N SER A 46 4.61 25.06 68.70
CA SER A 46 3.92 23.80 68.90
C SER A 46 4.29 22.87 67.74
N THR A 47 5.34 22.06 67.91
CA THR A 47 5.56 20.85 67.11
C THR A 47 4.41 19.88 67.36
N ALA A 48 3.29 20.10 66.72
CA ALA A 48 2.21 19.12 66.69
C ALA A 48 2.73 17.84 66.00
N ARG A 49 3.08 16.82 66.79
CA ARG A 49 3.34 15.48 66.30
C ARG A 49 2.06 14.98 65.67
N LEU A 50 2.02 14.96 64.31
CA LEU A 50 0.93 14.33 63.53
C LEU A 50 0.68 12.92 64.07
N THR A 51 -0.57 12.58 64.32
CA THR A 51 -0.95 11.23 64.72
C THR A 51 -0.57 10.24 63.56
N SER A 52 -0.39 8.95 63.89
CA SER A 52 -0.06 7.95 62.89
C SER A 52 -1.02 7.97 61.71
N LYS A 53 -2.31 8.16 61.97
CA LYS A 53 -3.35 8.30 60.92
C LYS A 53 -3.12 9.54 60.02
N GLN A 54 -2.76 10.69 60.60
CA GLN A 54 -2.48 11.92 59.83
C GLN A 54 -1.20 11.84 59.02
N ARG A 55 -0.18 11.09 59.48
CA ARG A 55 1.05 10.78 58.71
C ARG A 55 0.74 9.89 57.51
N THR A 56 -0.09 8.86 57.69
CA THR A 56 -0.48 7.95 56.61
C THR A 56 -1.28 8.73 55.54
N VAL A 57 -2.25 9.54 55.92
CA VAL A 57 -3.03 10.36 54.98
C VAL A 57 -2.13 11.38 54.25
N SER A 58 -1.17 12.03 54.94
CA SER A 58 -0.25 12.97 54.29
C SER A 58 0.70 12.25 53.29
N GLN A 59 1.15 11.06 53.62
CA GLN A 59 2.00 10.23 52.73
C GLN A 59 1.23 9.74 51.53
N THR A 60 -0.03 9.33 51.69
CA THR A 60 -0.91 8.92 50.60
C THR A 60 -1.18 10.10 49.66
N LEU A 61 -1.52 11.29 50.19
CA LEU A 61 -1.71 12.48 49.40
C LEU A 61 -0.48 12.91 48.60
N ALA A 62 0.72 12.79 49.21
CA ALA A 62 1.99 13.10 48.54
C ALA A 62 2.30 12.08 47.43
N SER A 63 2.00 10.78 47.64
CA SER A 63 2.14 9.76 46.64
C SER A 63 1.18 9.95 45.46
N ASP A 64 -0.07 10.30 45.73
CA ASP A 64 -1.10 10.56 44.71
C ASP A 64 -0.76 11.81 43.87
N GLN A 65 -0.27 12.88 44.51
CA GLN A 65 0.22 14.07 43.82
C GLN A 65 1.42 13.76 42.92
N LYS A 66 2.35 12.94 43.38
CA LYS A 66 3.51 12.48 42.58
C LYS A 66 3.08 11.63 41.38
N LEU A 67 2.12 10.74 41.59
CA LEU A 67 1.55 9.93 40.53
C LEU A 67 0.85 10.81 39.48
N ALA A 68 0.00 11.74 39.90
CA ALA A 68 -0.71 12.67 39.02
C ALA A 68 0.27 13.55 38.19
N LEU A 69 1.40 13.97 38.79
CA LEU A 69 2.45 14.69 38.07
C LEU A 69 3.12 13.83 37.01
N ARG A 70 3.42 12.56 37.32
CA ARG A 70 4.00 11.60 36.35
C ARG A 70 3.04 11.33 35.20
N GLU A 71 1.75 11.16 35.47
CA GLU A 71 0.72 10.95 34.45
C GLU A 71 0.55 12.18 33.52
N ARG A 72 0.59 13.39 34.08
CA ARG A 72 0.55 14.64 33.29
C ARG A 72 1.77 14.76 32.37
N GLU A 73 2.95 14.45 32.89
CA GLU A 73 4.19 14.51 32.10
C GLU A 73 4.19 13.40 31.01
N ALA A 74 3.73 12.18 31.34
CA ALA A 74 3.53 11.12 30.35
C ALA A 74 2.60 11.55 29.21
N ALA A 75 1.47 12.19 29.58
CA ALA A 75 0.50 12.69 28.58
C ALA A 75 1.10 13.80 27.70
N ARG A 76 1.91 14.69 28.25
CA ARG A 76 2.60 15.75 27.50
C ARG A 76 3.58 15.15 26.48
N ILE A 77 4.40 14.20 26.91
CA ILE A 77 5.37 13.51 26.05
C ILE A 77 4.65 12.70 24.97
N TYR A 78 3.53 12.04 25.32
CA TYR A 78 2.69 11.34 24.36
C TYR A 78 2.15 12.27 23.27
N ALA A 79 1.67 13.46 23.64
CA ALA A 79 1.19 14.45 22.68
C ALA A 79 2.30 14.90 21.71
N THR A 80 3.53 15.09 22.21
CA THR A 80 4.70 15.34 21.37
C THR A 80 4.95 14.20 20.40
N GLY A 81 4.86 12.95 20.85
CA GLY A 81 5.01 11.76 20.00
C GLY A 81 3.93 11.70 18.88
N ILE A 82 2.69 12.08 19.19
CA ILE A 82 1.61 12.15 18.18
C ILE A 82 1.95 13.18 17.09
N GLU A 83 2.43 14.35 17.49
CA GLU A 83 2.81 15.41 16.55
C GLU A 83 3.97 14.99 15.65
N GLN A 84 5.01 14.36 16.23
CA GLN A 84 6.14 13.80 15.49
C GLN A 84 5.66 12.72 14.51
N HIS A 85 4.74 11.85 14.92
CA HIS A 85 4.17 10.82 14.07
C HIS A 85 3.39 11.42 12.89
N LYS A 86 2.56 12.44 13.11
CA LYS A 86 1.82 13.17 12.06
C LYS A 86 2.76 13.80 11.03
N ASN A 87 3.90 14.30 11.49
CA ASN A 87 4.95 14.89 10.66
C ASN A 87 5.89 13.85 10.02
N ASN A 88 5.53 12.56 10.10
CA ASN A 88 6.31 11.43 9.58
C ASN A 88 7.71 11.26 10.22
N ASN A 89 7.96 11.88 11.38
CA ASN A 89 9.19 11.72 12.15
C ASN A 89 9.11 10.48 13.06
N LEU A 90 9.00 9.29 12.44
CA LEU A 90 8.61 8.06 13.13
C LEU A 90 9.59 7.64 14.23
N ASN A 91 10.91 7.78 14.01
CA ASN A 91 11.91 7.44 15.03
C ASN A 91 11.80 8.34 16.27
N ALA A 92 11.62 9.63 16.10
CA ALA A 92 11.42 10.56 17.21
C ALA A 92 10.09 10.26 17.95
N ALA A 93 9.04 9.90 17.21
CA ALA A 93 7.76 9.49 17.80
C ALA A 93 7.91 8.23 18.65
N ILE A 94 8.63 7.20 18.19
CA ILE A 94 8.92 5.96 18.92
C ILE A 94 9.64 6.30 20.23
N GLU A 95 10.63 7.17 20.19
CA GLU A 95 11.37 7.60 21.40
C GLU A 95 10.45 8.31 22.39
N SER A 96 9.62 9.23 21.92
CA SER A 96 8.66 9.96 22.77
C SER A 96 7.62 9.02 23.38
N TYR A 97 7.09 8.07 22.60
CA TYR A 97 6.18 7.03 23.10
C TYR A 97 6.84 6.16 24.16
N GLY A 98 8.09 5.74 23.93
CA GLY A 98 8.87 4.99 24.93
C GLY A 98 9.04 5.75 26.25
N LYS A 99 9.42 7.04 26.21
CA LYS A 99 9.53 7.91 27.40
C LYS A 99 8.18 8.06 28.12
N SER A 100 7.09 8.18 27.39
CA SER A 100 5.72 8.24 27.96
C SER A 100 5.38 6.94 28.70
N LEU A 101 5.68 5.77 28.11
CA LEU A 101 5.43 4.45 28.73
C LEU A 101 6.28 4.18 29.98
N ILE A 102 7.49 4.71 30.05
CA ILE A 102 8.32 4.64 31.28
C ILE A 102 7.63 5.38 32.44
N LEU A 103 6.95 6.48 32.16
CA LEU A 103 6.23 7.25 33.17
C LEU A 103 4.85 6.65 33.49
N ASN A 104 4.12 6.19 32.48
CA ASN A 104 2.81 5.55 32.66
C ASN A 104 2.66 4.34 31.71
N PRO A 105 3.00 3.13 32.16
CA PRO A 105 2.93 1.92 31.34
C PRO A 105 1.51 1.39 31.09
N LYS A 106 0.48 1.96 31.72
CA LYS A 106 -0.91 1.50 31.62
C LYS A 106 -1.73 2.28 30.57
N THR A 107 -1.09 2.83 29.54
CA THR A 107 -1.73 3.64 28.52
C THR A 107 -1.79 2.88 27.19
N PRO A 108 -2.93 2.20 26.86
CA PRO A 108 -3.02 1.36 25.66
C PRO A 108 -2.87 2.16 24.37
N GLU A 109 -3.30 3.42 24.34
CA GLU A 109 -3.17 4.30 23.19
C GLU A 109 -1.71 4.53 22.79
N VAL A 110 -0.80 4.64 23.77
CA VAL A 110 0.64 4.83 23.51
C VAL A 110 1.23 3.59 22.88
N TYR A 111 0.90 2.38 23.39
CA TYR A 111 1.35 1.13 22.79
C TYR A 111 0.84 0.97 21.35
N ASN A 112 -0.44 1.27 21.09
CA ASN A 112 -0.99 1.21 19.74
C ASN A 112 -0.25 2.15 18.79
N ASN A 113 -0.05 3.41 19.18
CA ASN A 113 0.60 4.40 18.33
C ASN A 113 2.11 4.14 18.15
N MET A 114 2.77 3.61 19.18
CA MET A 114 4.16 3.11 19.07
C MET A 114 4.25 1.95 18.09
N GLY A 115 3.31 0.99 18.16
CA GLY A 115 3.22 -0.10 17.20
C GLY A 115 3.04 0.40 15.77
N ALA A 116 2.18 1.40 15.57
CA ALA A 116 1.97 2.01 14.25
C ALA A 116 3.24 2.69 13.72
N ALA A 117 3.98 3.40 14.56
CA ALA A 117 5.24 4.03 14.20
C ALA A 117 6.34 2.99 13.89
N LEU A 118 6.43 1.91 14.70
CA LEU A 118 7.35 0.80 14.47
C LEU A 118 7.06 0.09 13.14
N ARG A 119 5.78 -0.18 12.83
CA ARG A 119 5.39 -0.73 11.53
C ARG A 119 5.82 0.18 10.39
N GLY A 120 5.60 1.50 10.52
CA GLY A 120 6.02 2.49 9.53
C GLY A 120 7.54 2.56 9.30
N THR A 121 8.36 2.09 10.25
CA THR A 121 9.82 1.95 10.12
C THR A 121 10.28 0.54 9.73
N GLY A 122 9.35 -0.39 9.42
CA GLY A 122 9.65 -1.77 9.04
C GLY A 122 10.02 -2.70 10.22
N LYS A 123 9.89 -2.25 11.48
CA LYS A 123 10.16 -3.06 12.67
C LYS A 123 8.91 -3.84 13.08
N LEU A 124 8.52 -4.79 12.24
CA LEU A 124 7.20 -5.42 12.26
C LEU A 124 6.96 -6.26 13.51
N GLU A 125 7.94 -7.06 13.95
CA GLU A 125 7.82 -7.88 15.16
C GLU A 125 7.65 -7.03 16.42
N ALA A 126 8.42 -5.93 16.50
CA ALA A 126 8.31 -4.99 17.61
C ALA A 126 6.94 -4.27 17.59
N ALA A 127 6.40 -3.97 16.40
CA ALA A 127 5.06 -3.43 16.26
C ALA A 127 4.00 -4.39 16.81
N VAL A 128 4.06 -5.68 16.43
CA VAL A 128 3.16 -6.73 16.94
C VAL A 128 3.26 -6.84 18.47
N ALA A 129 4.45 -6.79 19.03
CA ALA A 129 4.65 -6.83 20.49
C ALA A 129 3.94 -5.63 21.17
N CYS A 130 4.10 -4.42 20.65
CA CYS A 130 3.42 -3.24 21.17
C CYS A 130 1.89 -3.34 21.07
N TYR A 131 1.35 -3.82 19.96
CA TYR A 131 -0.10 -4.03 19.81
C TYR A 131 -0.63 -5.08 20.81
N ARG A 132 0.12 -6.16 21.04
CA ARG A 132 -0.23 -7.16 22.07
C ARG A 132 -0.25 -6.54 23.46
N CYS A 133 0.72 -5.69 23.83
CA CYS A 133 0.69 -4.94 25.08
C CYS A 133 -0.57 -4.05 25.19
N CYS A 134 -0.97 -3.42 24.09
CA CYS A 134 -2.23 -2.68 24.05
C CYS A 134 -3.44 -3.57 24.35
N LEU A 135 -3.52 -4.76 23.76
CA LEU A 135 -4.62 -5.71 23.97
C LEU A 135 -4.63 -6.34 25.38
N ILE A 136 -3.49 -6.50 26.05
CA ILE A 136 -3.42 -6.92 27.45
C ILE A 136 -4.17 -5.91 28.35
N ILE A 137 -4.06 -4.62 28.03
CA ILE A 137 -4.70 -3.55 28.81
C ILE A 137 -6.15 -3.34 28.36
N ARG A 138 -6.42 -3.46 27.05
CA ARG A 138 -7.75 -3.28 26.42
C ARG A 138 -8.05 -4.40 25.43
N PRO A 139 -8.56 -5.56 25.89
CA PRO A 139 -8.68 -6.77 25.07
C PRO A 139 -9.58 -6.66 23.83
N ASN A 140 -10.67 -5.89 23.92
CA ASN A 140 -11.68 -5.83 22.86
C ASN A 140 -11.57 -4.55 22.05
N HIS A 141 -10.45 -4.38 21.32
CA HIS A 141 -10.21 -3.21 20.49
C HIS A 141 -10.04 -3.60 19.01
N PRO A 142 -11.08 -3.46 18.17
CA PRO A 142 -11.05 -3.94 16.78
C PRO A 142 -9.93 -3.30 15.95
N GLY A 143 -9.69 -1.99 16.10
CA GLY A 143 -8.62 -1.30 15.37
C GLY A 143 -7.21 -1.80 15.71
N VAL A 144 -6.98 -2.30 16.94
CA VAL A 144 -5.67 -2.89 17.30
C VAL A 144 -5.52 -4.27 16.66
N TYR A 145 -6.58 -5.09 16.63
CA TYR A 145 -6.56 -6.35 15.89
C TYR A 145 -6.32 -6.12 14.39
N SER A 146 -6.94 -5.11 13.77
CA SER A 146 -6.66 -4.73 12.38
C SER A 146 -5.20 -4.32 12.19
N ASN A 147 -4.61 -3.56 13.11
CA ASN A 147 -3.21 -3.17 13.06
C ASN A 147 -2.26 -4.37 13.17
N ILE A 148 -2.56 -5.33 14.05
CA ILE A 148 -1.82 -6.60 14.16
C ILE A 148 -1.93 -7.40 12.85
N GLY A 149 -3.13 -7.53 12.31
CA GLY A 149 -3.38 -8.22 11.05
C GLY A 149 -2.57 -7.62 9.90
N ASN A 150 -2.53 -6.28 9.81
CA ASN A 150 -1.71 -5.59 8.81
C ASN A 150 -0.19 -5.83 9.02
N ALA A 151 0.29 -5.85 10.27
CA ALA A 151 1.68 -6.14 10.55
C ALA A 151 2.05 -7.60 10.20
N TYR A 152 1.18 -8.57 10.51
CA TYR A 152 1.37 -9.96 10.09
C TYR A 152 1.33 -10.15 8.58
N ARG A 153 0.49 -9.41 7.86
CA ARG A 153 0.44 -9.43 6.40
C ARG A 153 1.77 -8.95 5.79
N GLU A 154 2.32 -7.87 6.34
CA GLU A 154 3.63 -7.34 5.93
C GLU A 154 4.80 -8.27 6.29
N LEU A 155 4.66 -9.09 7.36
CA LEU A 155 5.60 -10.15 7.73
C LEU A 155 5.47 -11.42 6.87
N GLY A 156 4.46 -11.50 5.98
CA GLY A 156 4.17 -12.72 5.24
C GLY A 156 3.48 -13.82 6.07
N SER A 157 3.15 -13.54 7.34
CA SER A 157 2.44 -14.47 8.24
C SER A 157 0.93 -14.40 7.97
N LEU A 158 0.52 -14.80 6.76
CA LEU A 158 -0.81 -14.53 6.22
C LEU A 158 -1.95 -15.19 7.02
N GLN A 159 -1.73 -16.39 7.57
CA GLN A 159 -2.72 -17.06 8.41
C GLN A 159 -3.01 -16.25 9.68
N LEU A 160 -1.97 -15.78 10.38
CA LEU A 160 -2.13 -14.93 11.58
C LEU A 160 -2.75 -13.57 11.25
N SER A 161 -2.51 -13.06 10.04
CA SER A 161 -3.18 -11.86 9.53
C SER A 161 -4.67 -12.07 9.41
N ILE A 162 -5.11 -13.17 8.78
CA ILE A 162 -6.54 -13.52 8.62
C ILE A 162 -7.22 -13.66 9.99
N GLU A 163 -6.64 -14.41 10.90
CA GLU A 163 -7.19 -14.60 12.25
C GLU A 163 -7.36 -13.26 13.00
N SER A 164 -6.36 -12.38 12.88
CA SER A 164 -6.42 -11.07 13.51
C SER A 164 -7.50 -10.18 12.89
N HIS A 165 -7.67 -10.20 11.57
CA HIS A 165 -8.72 -9.44 10.90
C HIS A 165 -10.12 -10.04 11.16
N GLN A 166 -10.25 -11.37 11.24
CA GLN A 166 -11.50 -12.02 11.64
C GLN A 166 -11.93 -11.56 13.03
N ARG A 167 -10.97 -11.49 13.97
CA ARG A 167 -11.25 -10.97 15.31
C ARG A 167 -11.68 -9.51 15.30
N ALA A 168 -11.10 -8.69 14.43
CA ALA A 168 -11.53 -7.29 14.24
C ALA A 168 -12.96 -7.21 13.70
N VAL A 169 -13.33 -8.06 12.73
CA VAL A 169 -14.70 -8.14 12.18
C VAL A 169 -15.70 -8.58 13.24
N GLU A 170 -15.38 -9.59 14.06
CA GLU A 170 -16.24 -10.03 15.17
C GLU A 170 -16.54 -8.88 16.16
N LEU A 171 -15.54 -8.03 16.44
CA LEU A 171 -15.68 -6.91 17.38
C LEU A 171 -16.36 -5.68 16.75
N ALA A 172 -16.28 -5.54 15.43
CA ALA A 172 -16.84 -4.40 14.69
C ALA A 172 -17.44 -4.85 13.35
N PRO A 173 -18.55 -5.63 13.36
CA PRO A 173 -19.11 -6.23 12.14
C PRO A 173 -19.70 -5.22 11.14
N ASN A 174 -19.96 -4.00 11.58
CA ASN A 174 -20.52 -2.93 10.76
C ASN A 174 -19.48 -1.88 10.33
N ASP A 175 -18.20 -2.14 10.52
CA ASP A 175 -17.11 -1.28 10.03
C ASP A 175 -16.58 -1.81 8.70
N ALA A 176 -16.79 -1.04 7.62
CA ALA A 176 -16.32 -1.38 6.27
C ALA A 176 -14.82 -1.65 6.22
N SER A 177 -14.03 -0.91 7.02
CA SER A 177 -12.57 -1.05 7.02
C SER A 177 -12.09 -2.39 7.54
N THR A 178 -12.80 -3.00 8.52
CA THR A 178 -12.44 -4.33 9.04
C THR A 178 -12.65 -5.41 7.98
N HIS A 179 -13.76 -5.38 7.26
CA HIS A 179 -14.05 -6.30 6.15
C HIS A 179 -13.09 -6.10 4.97
N TYR A 180 -12.76 -4.85 4.64
CA TYR A 180 -11.78 -4.54 3.61
C TYR A 180 -10.40 -5.12 3.94
N ASN A 181 -9.91 -4.93 5.16
CA ASN A 181 -8.63 -5.46 5.60
C ASN A 181 -8.60 -7.00 5.63
N LEU A 182 -9.71 -7.64 6.04
CA LEU A 182 -9.88 -9.10 5.94
C LEU A 182 -9.81 -9.56 4.48
N GLY A 183 -10.49 -8.86 3.57
CA GLY A 183 -10.45 -9.13 2.14
C GLY A 183 -9.03 -9.08 1.57
N LEU A 184 -8.23 -8.10 1.96
CA LEU A 184 -6.82 -8.01 1.54
C LEU A 184 -5.99 -9.21 2.03
N ALA A 185 -6.14 -9.61 3.30
CA ALA A 185 -5.40 -10.74 3.86
C ALA A 185 -5.79 -12.06 3.19
N LEU A 186 -7.09 -12.27 2.93
CA LEU A 186 -7.61 -13.46 2.23
C LEU A 186 -7.09 -13.52 0.78
N ARG A 187 -7.06 -12.39 0.06
CA ARG A 187 -6.52 -12.33 -1.30
C ARG A 187 -5.04 -12.69 -1.32
N ASP A 188 -4.25 -12.10 -0.43
CA ASP A 188 -2.80 -12.33 -0.36
C ASP A 188 -2.49 -13.79 0.02
N PHE A 189 -3.39 -14.46 0.75
CA PHE A 189 -3.31 -15.90 1.06
C PHE A 189 -3.75 -16.81 -0.09
N GLY A 190 -4.45 -16.28 -1.10
CA GLY A 190 -4.98 -17.03 -2.24
C GLY A 190 -6.44 -17.48 -2.09
N HIS A 191 -7.13 -17.08 -1.03
CA HIS A 191 -8.55 -17.36 -0.82
C HIS A 191 -9.42 -16.33 -1.56
N THR A 192 -9.40 -16.38 -2.89
CA THR A 192 -9.89 -15.32 -3.77
C THR A 192 -11.41 -15.11 -3.66
N GLU A 193 -12.22 -16.17 -3.59
CA GLU A 193 -13.68 -16.08 -3.46
C GLU A 193 -14.08 -15.51 -2.09
N GLN A 194 -13.39 -15.92 -1.03
CA GLN A 194 -13.65 -15.39 0.32
C GLN A 194 -13.25 -13.90 0.40
N SER A 195 -12.15 -13.52 -0.27
CA SER A 195 -11.73 -12.14 -0.40
C SER A 195 -12.80 -11.30 -1.11
N LEU A 196 -13.36 -11.80 -2.21
CA LEU A 196 -14.46 -11.14 -2.93
C LEU A 196 -15.66 -10.88 -2.01
N SER A 197 -16.09 -11.89 -1.27
CA SER A 197 -17.21 -11.79 -0.30
C SER A 197 -16.94 -10.73 0.79
N ALA A 198 -15.70 -10.67 1.29
CA ALA A 198 -15.31 -9.67 2.28
C ALA A 198 -15.34 -8.24 1.69
N PHE A 199 -14.84 -8.04 0.46
CA PHE A 199 -14.92 -6.75 -0.24
C PHE A 199 -16.37 -6.35 -0.56
N GLU A 200 -17.23 -7.30 -0.95
CA GLU A 200 -18.65 -7.03 -1.19
C GLU A 200 -19.35 -6.57 0.10
N THR A 201 -19.01 -7.18 1.23
CA THR A 201 -19.53 -6.74 2.53
C THR A 201 -19.03 -5.34 2.89
N ALA A 202 -17.74 -5.06 2.71
CA ALA A 202 -17.18 -3.72 2.93
C ALA A 202 -17.89 -2.66 2.09
N LEU A 203 -18.15 -2.95 0.80
CA LEU A 203 -18.81 -2.02 -0.12
C LEU A 203 -20.33 -1.89 0.09
N ARG A 204 -20.97 -2.88 0.72
CA ARG A 204 -22.34 -2.75 1.18
C ARG A 204 -22.44 -1.78 2.35
N LEU A 205 -21.43 -1.77 3.24
CA LEU A 205 -21.32 -0.86 4.39
C LEU A 205 -20.87 0.55 3.98
N ASP A 206 -19.89 0.64 3.07
CA ASP A 206 -19.42 1.91 2.48
C ASP A 206 -19.30 1.77 0.95
N PRO A 207 -20.34 2.14 0.19
CA PRO A 207 -20.34 2.06 -1.28
C PRO A 207 -19.29 2.94 -1.97
N ASN A 208 -18.75 3.94 -1.26
CA ASN A 208 -17.78 4.90 -1.80
C ASN A 208 -16.33 4.61 -1.40
N HIS A 209 -16.06 3.46 -0.77
CA HIS A 209 -14.71 3.06 -0.39
C HIS A 209 -13.86 2.79 -1.66
N VAL A 210 -13.08 3.78 -2.07
CA VAL A 210 -12.34 3.79 -3.35
C VAL A 210 -11.35 2.64 -3.44
N GLU A 211 -10.53 2.46 -2.40
CA GLU A 211 -9.51 1.40 -2.36
C GLU A 211 -10.15 0.01 -2.42
N CYS A 212 -11.28 -0.18 -1.73
CA CYS A 212 -11.97 -1.46 -1.74
C CYS A 212 -12.53 -1.79 -3.14
N ARG A 213 -13.11 -0.83 -3.84
CA ARG A 213 -13.56 -1.04 -5.23
C ARG A 213 -12.41 -1.38 -6.15
N TRP A 214 -11.29 -0.67 -6.01
CA TRP A 214 -10.09 -0.96 -6.77
C TRP A 214 -9.58 -2.38 -6.50
N ASP A 215 -9.41 -2.77 -5.24
CA ASP A 215 -8.91 -4.10 -4.88
C ASP A 215 -9.90 -5.21 -5.26
N ARG A 216 -11.21 -4.95 -5.15
CA ARG A 216 -12.25 -5.87 -5.64
C ARG A 216 -12.17 -6.07 -7.16
N SER A 217 -11.92 -5.01 -7.92
CA SER A 217 -11.76 -5.13 -9.38
C SER A 217 -10.65 -6.11 -9.74
N LEU A 218 -9.51 -6.04 -9.07
CA LEU A 218 -8.39 -6.97 -9.29
C LEU A 218 -8.78 -8.41 -8.92
N THR A 219 -9.56 -8.59 -7.85
CA THR A 219 -10.06 -9.90 -7.43
C THR A 219 -11.04 -10.49 -8.44
N LEU A 220 -11.97 -9.67 -8.97
CA LEU A 220 -12.88 -10.06 -10.03
C LEU A 220 -12.14 -10.48 -11.31
N LEU A 221 -11.15 -9.70 -11.73
CA LEU A 221 -10.31 -10.04 -12.88
C LEU A 221 -9.55 -11.36 -12.68
N ALA A 222 -9.04 -11.60 -11.47
CA ALA A 222 -8.36 -12.86 -11.14
C ALA A 222 -9.31 -14.08 -11.18
N LEU A 223 -10.59 -13.87 -10.87
CA LEU A 223 -11.63 -14.89 -10.95
C LEU A 223 -12.22 -15.07 -12.38
N GLY A 224 -11.79 -14.27 -13.35
CA GLY A 224 -12.30 -14.30 -14.72
C GLY A 224 -13.60 -13.54 -14.94
N ASP A 225 -14.12 -12.86 -13.92
CA ASP A 225 -15.26 -11.94 -14.06
C ASP A 225 -14.81 -10.61 -14.68
N TYR A 226 -14.45 -10.66 -15.95
CA TYR A 226 -13.89 -9.53 -16.66
C TYR A 226 -14.92 -8.40 -16.85
N ALA A 227 -16.19 -8.73 -17.00
CA ALA A 227 -17.24 -7.73 -17.21
C ALA A 227 -17.35 -6.77 -16.01
N ARG A 228 -17.51 -7.31 -14.79
CA ARG A 228 -17.53 -6.49 -13.58
C ARG A 228 -16.14 -5.94 -13.24
N GLY A 229 -15.11 -6.74 -13.44
CA GLY A 229 -13.73 -6.41 -13.10
C GLY A 229 -13.25 -5.17 -13.86
N PHE A 230 -13.40 -5.12 -15.19
CA PHE A 230 -12.98 -3.96 -15.99
C PHE A 230 -13.84 -2.73 -15.76
N GLU A 231 -15.13 -2.88 -15.45
CA GLU A 231 -15.98 -1.74 -15.08
C GLU A 231 -15.49 -1.09 -13.77
N GLU A 232 -15.19 -1.90 -12.76
CA GLU A 232 -14.68 -1.38 -11.49
C GLU A 232 -13.21 -0.98 -11.54
N PHE A 233 -12.43 -1.47 -12.49
CA PHE A 233 -11.03 -1.09 -12.69
C PHE A 233 -10.88 0.42 -12.96
N GLU A 234 -11.93 1.08 -13.46
CA GLU A 234 -11.95 2.53 -13.66
C GLU A 234 -11.87 3.34 -12.35
N TRP A 235 -12.15 2.71 -11.20
CA TRP A 235 -11.97 3.37 -9.90
C TRP A 235 -10.52 3.70 -9.57
N ARG A 236 -9.55 3.14 -10.32
CA ARG A 236 -8.14 3.53 -10.21
C ARG A 236 -7.92 5.03 -10.36
N TRP A 237 -8.77 5.70 -11.15
CA TRP A 237 -8.70 7.14 -11.37
C TRP A 237 -9.14 7.98 -10.16
N LYS A 238 -9.81 7.37 -9.18
CA LYS A 238 -10.20 8.01 -7.91
C LYS A 238 -9.15 7.84 -6.82
N LEU A 239 -8.14 6.98 -7.05
CA LEU A 239 -7.04 6.79 -6.12
C LEU A 239 -6.12 8.02 -6.13
N ALA A 240 -5.77 8.53 -4.96
CA ALA A 240 -4.88 9.71 -4.84
C ALA A 240 -3.49 9.51 -5.48
N ARG A 241 -3.04 8.24 -5.59
CA ARG A 241 -1.76 7.87 -6.20
C ARG A 241 -1.79 7.78 -7.73
N THR A 242 -2.97 7.79 -8.35
CA THR A 242 -3.16 7.61 -9.79
C THR A 242 -4.05 8.71 -10.34
N PRO A 243 -3.59 9.97 -10.37
CA PRO A 243 -4.40 11.05 -10.90
C PRO A 243 -4.65 10.83 -12.40
N LYS A 244 -5.92 10.98 -12.80
CA LYS A 244 -6.29 10.94 -14.23
C LYS A 244 -5.58 12.07 -14.97
N ARG A 245 -5.03 11.77 -16.14
CA ARG A 245 -4.38 12.78 -16.99
C ARG A 245 -5.41 13.82 -17.45
N ALA A 246 -5.12 15.09 -17.26
CA ALA A 246 -5.96 16.19 -17.74
C ALA A 246 -5.76 16.39 -19.24
N LEU A 247 -6.64 15.83 -20.06
CA LEU A 247 -6.71 16.05 -21.50
C LEU A 247 -7.99 16.82 -21.84
N THR A 248 -7.94 17.68 -22.84
CA THR A 248 -9.03 18.63 -23.17
C THR A 248 -10.12 18.05 -24.08
N THR A 249 -9.81 16.95 -24.77
CA THR A 249 -10.78 16.26 -25.64
C THR A 249 -11.66 15.30 -24.84
N PRO A 250 -12.83 14.86 -25.35
CA PRO A 250 -13.64 13.86 -24.68
C PRO A 250 -12.95 12.50 -24.62
N GLU A 251 -13.28 11.72 -23.60
CA GLU A 251 -12.89 10.32 -23.52
C GLU A 251 -13.67 9.50 -24.55
N TRP A 252 -12.97 8.59 -25.25
CA TRP A 252 -13.59 7.73 -26.25
C TRP A 252 -14.37 6.59 -25.58
N ASP A 253 -15.61 6.43 -25.98
CA ASP A 253 -16.56 5.45 -25.43
C ASP A 253 -16.75 4.19 -26.30
N GLY A 254 -15.96 4.04 -27.37
CA GLY A 254 -16.08 2.93 -28.31
C GLY A 254 -16.95 3.25 -29.53
N ALA A 255 -17.48 4.46 -29.62
CA ALA A 255 -18.31 4.86 -30.77
C ALA A 255 -17.53 4.84 -32.09
N LYS A 256 -18.24 4.49 -33.18
CA LYS A 256 -17.72 4.58 -34.55
C LYS A 256 -17.55 6.05 -34.94
N LEU A 257 -16.33 6.50 -35.09
CA LEU A 257 -15.97 7.88 -35.41
C LEU A 257 -15.15 7.94 -36.70
N LYS A 258 -15.78 7.59 -37.85
CA LYS A 258 -15.10 7.50 -39.14
C LYS A 258 -14.27 8.74 -39.46
N GLY A 259 -12.96 8.53 -39.70
CA GLY A 259 -12.00 9.58 -40.03
C GLY A 259 -11.55 10.45 -38.88
N LYS A 260 -12.04 10.21 -37.65
CA LYS A 260 -11.59 10.87 -36.44
C LYS A 260 -10.33 10.19 -35.88
N THR A 261 -9.58 10.93 -35.09
CA THR A 261 -8.34 10.44 -34.49
C THR A 261 -8.51 10.17 -32.99
N VAL A 262 -8.22 8.96 -32.56
CA VAL A 262 -8.20 8.54 -31.14
C VAL A 262 -6.76 8.49 -30.65
N LEU A 263 -6.48 9.21 -29.57
CA LEU A 263 -5.22 9.09 -28.82
C LEU A 263 -5.36 8.00 -27.74
N ILE A 264 -4.63 6.92 -27.89
CA ILE A 264 -4.50 5.88 -26.87
C ILE A 264 -3.22 6.14 -26.09
N TYR A 265 -3.32 6.43 -24.80
CA TYR A 265 -2.16 6.80 -23.99
C TYR A 265 -1.80 5.75 -22.94
N GLN A 266 -0.49 5.65 -22.67
CA GLN A 266 0.04 4.79 -21.61
C GLN A 266 -0.30 5.34 -20.22
N GLU A 267 -0.65 4.44 -19.30
CA GLU A 267 -0.98 4.78 -17.91
C GLU A 267 -0.18 3.98 -16.87
N GLN A 268 0.29 2.79 -17.21
CA GLN A 268 1.00 1.88 -16.31
C GLN A 268 2.30 1.35 -16.93
N GLY A 269 2.71 0.14 -16.55
CA GLY A 269 3.99 -0.42 -16.94
C GLY A 269 4.07 -0.87 -18.41
N ILE A 270 5.28 -1.17 -18.83
CA ILE A 270 5.60 -1.71 -20.18
C ILE A 270 4.79 -2.99 -20.47
N GLY A 271 4.72 -3.90 -19.50
CA GLY A 271 3.97 -5.16 -19.66
C GLY A 271 2.48 -4.95 -19.89
N ASP A 272 1.89 -3.94 -19.23
CA ASP A 272 0.48 -3.60 -19.41
C ASP A 272 0.22 -3.08 -20.83
N MET A 273 1.11 -2.22 -21.34
CA MET A 273 1.03 -1.75 -22.72
C MET A 273 1.09 -2.88 -23.73
N ILE A 274 2.04 -3.81 -23.56
CA ILE A 274 2.17 -4.99 -24.43
C ILE A 274 0.89 -5.83 -24.36
N GLN A 275 0.41 -6.13 -23.15
CA GLN A 275 -0.78 -6.97 -22.96
C GLN A 275 -2.03 -6.37 -23.60
N PHE A 276 -2.28 -5.07 -23.41
CA PHE A 276 -3.49 -4.40 -23.87
C PHE A 276 -3.40 -3.92 -25.33
N ALA A 277 -2.24 -3.94 -25.97
CA ALA A 277 -2.08 -3.63 -27.40
C ALA A 277 -2.96 -4.53 -28.30
N ARG A 278 -3.32 -5.73 -27.83
CA ARG A 278 -4.24 -6.66 -28.54
C ARG A 278 -5.62 -6.08 -28.85
N TYR A 279 -6.03 -5.00 -28.15
CA TYR A 279 -7.30 -4.31 -28.40
C TYR A 279 -7.22 -3.30 -29.56
N ILE A 280 -6.02 -2.92 -29.99
CA ILE A 280 -5.83 -1.87 -31.00
C ILE A 280 -6.47 -2.23 -32.35
N PRO A 281 -6.38 -3.46 -32.86
CA PRO A 281 -7.10 -3.84 -34.09
C PRO A 281 -8.62 -3.59 -33.97
N LEU A 282 -9.23 -3.87 -32.81
CA LEU A 282 -10.65 -3.63 -32.57
C LEU A 282 -10.98 -2.13 -32.57
N VAL A 283 -10.06 -1.28 -32.09
CA VAL A 283 -10.19 0.18 -32.17
C VAL A 283 -10.18 0.62 -33.63
N LYS A 284 -9.26 0.08 -34.43
CA LYS A 284 -9.15 0.40 -35.87
C LYS A 284 -10.41 0.01 -36.65
N GLU A 285 -11.03 -1.10 -36.29
CA GLU A 285 -12.29 -1.56 -36.89
C GLU A 285 -13.47 -0.58 -36.70
N GLN A 286 -13.36 0.35 -35.71
CA GLN A 286 -14.34 1.42 -35.54
C GLN A 286 -14.19 2.56 -36.57
N GLY A 287 -13.23 2.45 -37.49
CA GLY A 287 -13.00 3.40 -38.59
C GLY A 287 -12.26 4.66 -38.18
N VAL A 288 -11.55 4.62 -37.09
CA VAL A 288 -10.76 5.74 -36.55
C VAL A 288 -9.29 5.67 -36.97
N ASN A 289 -8.60 6.82 -36.91
CA ASN A 289 -7.15 6.86 -36.94
C ASN A 289 -6.63 6.67 -35.52
N VAL A 290 -5.66 5.80 -35.35
CA VAL A 290 -5.14 5.40 -34.06
C VAL A 290 -3.75 5.99 -33.83
N VAL A 291 -3.62 6.84 -32.82
CA VAL A 291 -2.34 7.35 -32.34
C VAL A 291 -2.07 6.72 -30.97
N VAL A 292 -0.93 6.06 -30.82
CA VAL A 292 -0.51 5.45 -29.55
C VAL A 292 0.63 6.24 -28.93
N GLU A 293 0.47 6.68 -27.71
CA GLU A 293 1.54 7.27 -26.90
C GLU A 293 2.09 6.23 -25.94
N CYS A 294 3.41 5.96 -26.02
CA CYS A 294 4.09 4.98 -25.18
C CYS A 294 5.50 5.47 -24.79
N GLN A 295 6.14 4.74 -23.87
CA GLN A 295 7.55 4.97 -23.55
C GLN A 295 8.43 4.72 -24.78
N PRO A 296 9.56 5.47 -24.92
CA PRO A 296 10.46 5.33 -26.06
C PRO A 296 10.90 3.90 -26.33
N GLU A 297 11.13 3.12 -25.27
CA GLU A 297 11.59 1.73 -25.33
C GLU A 297 10.56 0.79 -25.97
N LEU A 298 9.28 1.19 -26.00
CA LEU A 298 8.20 0.43 -26.63
C LEU A 298 7.88 0.88 -28.06
N ALA A 299 8.39 2.02 -28.50
CA ALA A 299 7.93 2.68 -29.72
C ALA A 299 8.10 1.78 -30.95
N SER A 300 9.24 1.11 -31.12
CA SER A 300 9.53 0.21 -32.22
C SER A 300 8.64 -1.02 -32.18
N LEU A 301 8.43 -1.62 -31.01
CA LEU A 301 7.55 -2.77 -30.85
C LEU A 301 6.08 -2.40 -31.12
N MET A 302 5.60 -1.26 -30.58
CA MET A 302 4.23 -0.79 -30.82
C MET A 302 3.95 -0.50 -32.29
N SER A 303 4.95 -0.04 -33.06
CA SER A 303 4.78 0.20 -34.49
C SER A 303 4.45 -1.07 -35.29
N THR A 304 4.72 -2.26 -34.74
CA THR A 304 4.39 -3.54 -35.37
C THR A 304 2.94 -4.00 -35.13
N VAL A 305 2.21 -3.34 -34.22
CA VAL A 305 0.85 -3.71 -33.89
C VAL A 305 -0.10 -3.29 -35.02
N PRO A 306 -0.87 -4.22 -35.60
CA PRO A 306 -1.80 -3.88 -36.67
C PRO A 306 -2.85 -2.86 -36.20
N GLY A 307 -3.07 -1.84 -37.02
CA GLY A 307 -4.08 -0.83 -36.75
C GLY A 307 -3.57 0.46 -36.11
N ILE A 308 -2.30 0.54 -35.73
CA ILE A 308 -1.66 1.80 -35.32
C ILE A 308 -1.30 2.61 -36.55
N ASP A 309 -1.76 3.87 -36.61
CA ASP A 309 -1.37 4.79 -37.69
C ASP A 309 -0.17 5.63 -37.31
N LYS A 310 0.04 5.88 -36.00
CA LYS A 310 1.18 6.64 -35.50
C LYS A 310 1.52 6.26 -34.08
N VAL A 311 2.81 6.07 -33.79
CA VAL A 311 3.37 5.97 -32.44
C VAL A 311 4.04 7.29 -32.07
N ILE A 312 3.88 7.73 -30.84
CA ILE A 312 4.53 8.91 -30.27
C ILE A 312 5.10 8.56 -28.88
N ASN A 313 6.22 9.19 -28.53
CA ASN A 313 6.84 8.98 -27.23
C ASN A 313 6.17 9.85 -26.16
N VAL A 314 6.03 9.31 -24.96
CA VAL A 314 5.60 10.07 -23.77
C VAL A 314 6.47 11.31 -23.60
N GLY A 315 5.82 12.45 -23.39
CA GLY A 315 6.51 13.74 -23.25
C GLY A 315 6.76 14.49 -24.57
N SER A 316 6.47 13.87 -25.71
CA SER A 316 6.51 14.56 -27.00
C SER A 316 5.25 15.43 -27.20
N ALA A 317 5.33 16.37 -28.13
CA ALA A 317 4.17 17.17 -28.53
C ALA A 317 3.07 16.26 -29.12
N LEU A 318 1.87 16.35 -28.55
CA LEU A 318 0.74 15.58 -29.03
C LEU A 318 0.28 16.07 -30.41
N PRO A 319 0.03 15.21 -31.39
CA PRO A 319 -0.61 15.59 -32.66
C PRO A 319 -2.07 16.03 -32.37
N LYS A 320 -2.74 16.55 -33.39
CA LYS A 320 -4.17 16.81 -33.28
C LYS A 320 -4.93 15.48 -33.17
N TYR A 321 -5.83 15.38 -32.20
CA TYR A 321 -6.70 14.23 -31.97
C TYR A 321 -8.10 14.72 -31.55
N ASP A 322 -9.11 13.90 -31.77
CA ASP A 322 -10.52 14.25 -31.54
C ASP A 322 -11.01 13.73 -30.17
N CYS A 323 -10.52 12.58 -29.74
CA CYS A 323 -10.82 11.98 -28.44
C CYS A 323 -9.62 11.16 -27.94
N HIS A 324 -9.66 10.76 -26.68
CA HIS A 324 -8.58 10.01 -26.06
C HIS A 324 -9.10 8.86 -25.18
N ILE A 325 -8.24 7.88 -24.93
CA ILE A 325 -8.52 6.80 -23.98
C ILE A 325 -7.22 6.26 -23.39
N ALA A 326 -7.28 5.86 -22.13
CA ALA A 326 -6.20 5.10 -21.53
C ALA A 326 -6.16 3.66 -22.07
N MET A 327 -4.98 3.12 -22.34
CA MET A 327 -4.82 1.79 -22.96
C MET A 327 -5.61 0.71 -22.23
N MET A 328 -5.54 0.66 -20.89
CA MET A 328 -6.22 -0.40 -20.12
C MET A 328 -7.75 -0.22 -20.03
N SER A 329 -8.28 0.97 -20.29
CA SER A 329 -9.73 1.21 -20.37
C SER A 329 -10.38 0.63 -21.62
N LEU A 330 -9.60 0.22 -22.63
CA LEU A 330 -10.10 -0.43 -23.83
C LEU A 330 -10.89 -1.71 -23.51
N ALA A 331 -10.44 -2.50 -22.53
CA ALA A 331 -11.14 -3.72 -22.13
C ALA A 331 -12.56 -3.45 -21.64
N ARG A 332 -12.77 -2.36 -20.90
CA ARG A 332 -14.11 -1.90 -20.49
C ARG A 332 -14.94 -1.45 -21.68
N VAL A 333 -14.37 -0.63 -22.55
CA VAL A 333 -15.06 -0.10 -23.74
C VAL A 333 -15.57 -1.22 -24.63
N PHE A 334 -14.77 -2.26 -24.84
CA PHE A 334 -15.15 -3.43 -25.62
C PHE A 334 -15.96 -4.46 -24.82
N LYS A 335 -16.35 -4.15 -23.57
CA LYS A 335 -17.15 -5.04 -22.69
C LYS A 335 -16.59 -6.46 -22.65
N THR A 336 -15.28 -6.54 -22.43
CA THR A 336 -14.52 -7.80 -22.49
C THR A 336 -15.06 -8.83 -21.49
N THR A 337 -15.32 -10.02 -21.99
CA THR A 337 -15.57 -11.24 -21.22
C THR A 337 -14.47 -12.26 -21.53
N LEU A 338 -14.52 -13.44 -20.91
CA LEU A 338 -13.58 -14.52 -21.22
C LEU A 338 -13.70 -14.96 -22.70
N GLU A 339 -14.95 -14.97 -23.23
CA GLU A 339 -15.25 -15.38 -24.61
C GLU A 339 -14.85 -14.33 -25.64
N THR A 340 -14.93 -13.03 -25.26
CA THR A 340 -14.66 -11.91 -26.19
C THR A 340 -13.25 -11.34 -26.05
N LEU A 341 -12.46 -11.88 -25.13
CA LEU A 341 -11.05 -11.48 -24.96
C LEU A 341 -10.30 -11.64 -26.28
N PRO A 342 -9.63 -10.58 -26.81
CA PRO A 342 -8.84 -10.71 -28.03
C PRO A 342 -7.74 -11.75 -27.84
N ASN A 343 -7.86 -12.90 -28.55
CA ASN A 343 -7.00 -14.06 -28.41
C ASN A 343 -6.12 -14.34 -29.66
N LYS A 344 -6.23 -13.53 -30.69
CA LYS A 344 -5.41 -13.66 -31.89
C LYS A 344 -3.95 -13.41 -31.56
N THR A 345 -3.10 -14.41 -31.87
CA THR A 345 -1.65 -14.34 -31.70
C THR A 345 -0.96 -14.80 -32.98
N PRO A 346 0.20 -14.24 -33.33
CA PRO A 346 0.80 -13.04 -32.74
C PRO A 346 0.01 -11.78 -33.09
N TYR A 347 -0.09 -10.83 -32.15
CA TYR A 347 -0.71 -9.50 -32.36
C TYR A 347 0.34 -8.37 -32.44
N MET A 348 1.60 -8.71 -32.35
CA MET A 348 2.76 -7.87 -32.64
C MET A 348 3.91 -8.75 -33.10
N GLY A 349 4.88 -8.20 -33.80
CA GLY A 349 6.01 -8.90 -34.34
C GLY A 349 7.36 -8.24 -34.01
N PRO A 350 8.47 -8.81 -34.43
CA PRO A 350 9.75 -8.13 -34.33
C PRO A 350 9.72 -6.85 -35.18
N PRO A 351 10.31 -5.74 -34.69
CA PRO A 351 10.48 -4.53 -35.50
C PRO A 351 11.31 -4.80 -36.75
N GLU A 352 11.05 -4.07 -37.84
CA GLU A 352 11.80 -4.18 -39.08
C GLU A 352 13.28 -3.85 -38.85
N GLY A 353 14.17 -4.65 -39.44
CA GLY A 353 15.62 -4.47 -39.37
C GLY A 353 16.25 -4.93 -38.05
N VAL A 354 15.47 -5.42 -37.08
CA VAL A 354 15.99 -6.00 -35.85
C VAL A 354 16.22 -7.50 -36.06
N SER A 355 17.48 -7.92 -36.08
CA SER A 355 17.85 -9.34 -36.05
C SER A 355 18.90 -9.55 -34.96
N ILE A 356 18.65 -10.50 -34.08
CA ILE A 356 19.62 -10.93 -33.09
C ILE A 356 20.25 -12.23 -33.60
N GLN A 357 21.53 -12.15 -33.92
CA GLN A 357 22.28 -13.39 -34.20
C GLN A 357 22.57 -14.08 -32.87
N LEU A 358 21.89 -15.20 -32.63
CA LEU A 358 22.21 -16.02 -31.49
C LEU A 358 23.59 -16.66 -31.73
N PRO A 359 24.47 -16.70 -30.71
CA PRO A 359 25.71 -17.51 -30.81
C PRO A 359 25.31 -18.92 -31.17
N THR A 360 26.05 -19.53 -32.11
CA THR A 360 25.78 -20.86 -32.63
C THR A 360 25.68 -21.86 -31.49
N SER A 361 24.47 -22.39 -31.28
CA SER A 361 24.30 -23.67 -30.61
C SER A 361 24.71 -24.80 -31.53
N MET A 362 25.16 -25.93 -31.00
CA MET A 362 25.35 -27.13 -31.80
C MET A 362 24.05 -27.48 -32.54
N ASP A 363 24.15 -27.88 -33.80
CA ASP A 363 22.99 -28.26 -34.61
C ASP A 363 22.11 -29.26 -33.84
N HIS A 364 20.80 -28.99 -33.85
CA HIS A 364 19.72 -29.76 -33.20
C HIS A 364 19.47 -29.54 -31.69
N GLN A 365 20.04 -28.51 -31.04
CA GLN A 365 19.67 -28.18 -29.66
C GLN A 365 18.47 -27.25 -29.60
N ARG A 366 17.56 -27.49 -28.62
CA ARG A 366 16.51 -26.57 -28.29
C ARG A 366 17.10 -25.34 -27.59
N GLN A 367 16.76 -24.15 -28.07
CA GLN A 367 17.18 -22.88 -27.48
C GLN A 367 16.12 -22.42 -26.50
N ILE A 368 16.50 -22.18 -25.24
CA ILE A 368 15.62 -21.73 -24.19
C ILE A 368 16.15 -20.40 -23.66
N GLY A 369 15.36 -19.33 -23.81
CA GLY A 369 15.63 -18.05 -23.17
C GLY A 369 15.04 -18.00 -21.78
N ILE A 370 15.83 -17.58 -20.77
CA ILE A 370 15.38 -17.42 -19.39
C ILE A 370 15.60 -16.00 -18.89
N ALA A 371 14.65 -15.51 -18.08
CA ALA A 371 14.75 -14.30 -17.26
C ALA A 371 14.03 -14.59 -15.94
N TRP A 372 14.66 -14.28 -14.80
CA TRP A 372 14.17 -14.71 -13.49
C TRP A 372 13.86 -13.55 -12.54
N ALA A 373 14.39 -12.36 -12.78
CA ALA A 373 14.23 -11.24 -11.88
C ALA A 373 13.91 -9.96 -12.61
N ARG A 374 13.20 -9.07 -11.91
CA ARG A 374 12.76 -7.75 -12.39
C ARG A 374 13.55 -6.63 -11.71
N ARG A 375 13.06 -5.38 -11.82
CA ARG A 375 13.69 -4.24 -11.15
C ARG A 375 13.53 -4.39 -9.63
N PRO A 376 14.61 -4.42 -8.84
CA PRO A 376 14.56 -4.60 -7.38
C PRO A 376 13.86 -3.44 -6.64
N THR A 377 13.62 -2.31 -7.33
CA THR A 377 12.90 -1.16 -6.79
C THR A 377 11.38 -1.32 -6.79
N HIS A 378 10.85 -2.41 -7.35
CA HIS A 378 9.41 -2.67 -7.34
C HIS A 378 8.97 -3.20 -5.97
N THR A 379 7.95 -2.58 -5.37
CA THR A 379 7.48 -2.91 -4.00
C THR A 379 7.03 -4.35 -3.81
N ASN A 380 6.66 -5.05 -4.88
CA ASN A 380 6.22 -6.45 -4.89
C ASN A 380 7.21 -7.34 -5.66
N ASP A 381 8.48 -7.02 -5.70
CA ASP A 381 9.48 -7.77 -6.45
C ASP A 381 9.65 -9.19 -5.92
N ILE A 382 9.59 -9.38 -4.61
CA ILE A 382 9.69 -10.68 -3.94
C ILE A 382 8.66 -11.72 -4.44
N ASN A 383 7.50 -11.29 -4.92
CA ASN A 383 6.45 -12.16 -5.46
C ASN A 383 6.48 -12.26 -7.00
N ARG A 384 7.42 -11.59 -7.66
CA ARG A 384 7.50 -11.47 -9.12
C ARG A 384 8.84 -11.92 -9.69
N SER A 385 9.83 -12.10 -8.84
CA SER A 385 11.16 -12.61 -9.16
C SER A 385 11.35 -13.96 -8.47
N CYS A 386 12.15 -14.84 -9.07
CA CYS A 386 12.56 -16.10 -8.48
C CYS A 386 14.09 -16.17 -8.43
N ASP A 387 14.60 -17.09 -7.64
CA ASP A 387 16.04 -17.35 -7.54
C ASP A 387 16.53 -18.10 -8.79
N PHE A 388 17.65 -17.68 -9.35
CA PHE A 388 18.28 -18.32 -10.50
C PHE A 388 18.53 -19.82 -10.28
N LYS A 389 18.72 -20.25 -9.04
CA LYS A 389 18.92 -21.68 -8.72
C LYS A 389 17.83 -22.61 -9.24
N TYR A 390 16.60 -22.13 -9.43
CA TYR A 390 15.50 -22.93 -9.99
C TYR A 390 15.69 -23.27 -11.49
N PHE A 391 16.61 -22.57 -12.17
CA PHE A 391 16.93 -22.82 -13.57
C PHE A 391 18.16 -23.71 -13.76
N ILE A 392 18.91 -24.01 -12.68
CA ILE A 392 20.14 -24.80 -12.76
C ILE A 392 19.86 -26.21 -13.33
N GLU A 393 18.71 -26.81 -12.98
CA GLU A 393 18.33 -28.14 -13.50
C GLU A 393 18.16 -28.17 -15.03
N LEU A 394 17.76 -27.04 -15.65
CA LEU A 394 17.67 -26.94 -17.12
C LEU A 394 19.03 -27.07 -17.80
N LEU A 395 20.11 -26.68 -17.12
CA LEU A 395 21.47 -26.73 -17.67
C LEU A 395 21.97 -28.17 -17.86
N GLY A 396 21.37 -29.13 -17.11
CA GLY A 396 21.68 -30.55 -17.21
C GLY A 396 20.82 -31.30 -18.23
N VAL A 397 19.87 -30.65 -18.93
CA VAL A 397 18.99 -31.32 -19.88
C VAL A 397 19.70 -31.52 -21.21
N PRO A 398 19.90 -32.78 -21.69
CA PRO A 398 20.55 -33.05 -22.96
C PRO A 398 19.79 -32.41 -24.14
N GLY A 399 20.52 -31.81 -25.07
CA GLY A 399 19.94 -31.19 -26.27
C GLY A 399 19.28 -29.81 -26.02
N VAL A 400 19.57 -29.15 -24.89
CA VAL A 400 19.12 -27.82 -24.57
C VAL A 400 20.31 -26.85 -24.48
N SER A 401 20.17 -25.69 -25.12
CA SER A 401 21.06 -24.52 -24.92
C SER A 401 20.30 -23.43 -24.20
N VAL A 402 20.83 -22.97 -23.09
CA VAL A 402 20.15 -21.93 -22.23
C VAL A 402 20.77 -20.56 -22.48
N TYR A 403 19.93 -19.61 -22.82
CA TYR A 403 20.27 -18.21 -23.08
C TYR A 403 19.72 -17.34 -21.98
N SER A 404 20.56 -16.57 -21.30
CA SER A 404 20.12 -15.57 -20.35
C SER A 404 19.65 -14.31 -21.08
N LEU A 405 18.37 -14.00 -20.92
CA LEU A 405 17.77 -12.74 -21.34
C LEU A 405 17.70 -11.74 -20.17
N GLN A 406 18.27 -12.09 -19.02
CA GLN A 406 18.32 -11.24 -17.84
C GLN A 406 19.20 -10.02 -18.10
N LYS A 407 18.71 -8.81 -17.69
CA LYS A 407 19.47 -7.57 -17.71
C LYS A 407 19.56 -6.97 -16.30
N GLY A 408 20.65 -6.25 -16.07
CA GLY A 408 20.85 -5.45 -14.85
C GLY A 408 21.45 -6.23 -13.69
N LEU A 409 21.09 -5.87 -12.46
CA LEU A 409 21.74 -6.33 -11.24
C LEU A 409 21.82 -7.86 -11.12
N TYR A 410 20.79 -8.56 -11.51
CA TYR A 410 20.67 -10.01 -11.36
C TYR A 410 21.43 -10.82 -12.42
N GLU A 411 22.10 -10.18 -13.40
CA GLU A 411 23.02 -10.87 -14.30
C GLU A 411 24.17 -11.56 -13.54
N ALA A 412 24.56 -11.00 -12.38
CA ALA A 412 25.61 -11.53 -11.54
C ALA A 412 25.29 -12.94 -10.98
N ASP A 413 24.00 -13.28 -10.84
CA ASP A 413 23.55 -14.56 -10.26
C ASP A 413 24.13 -15.78 -11.01
N ILE A 414 24.29 -15.68 -12.33
CA ILE A 414 24.87 -16.75 -13.18
C ILE A 414 26.27 -17.08 -12.69
N LYS A 415 27.10 -16.05 -12.50
CA LYS A 415 28.48 -16.18 -12.04
C LYS A 415 28.56 -16.65 -10.59
N GLU A 416 27.71 -16.07 -9.74
CA GLU A 416 27.64 -16.42 -8.29
C GLU A 416 27.26 -17.88 -8.07
N ASN A 417 26.43 -18.46 -8.97
CA ASN A 417 26.07 -19.88 -8.95
C ASN A 417 27.04 -20.77 -9.76
N GLY A 418 28.16 -20.23 -10.27
CA GLY A 418 29.16 -21.00 -11.00
C GLY A 418 28.71 -21.48 -12.39
N CYS A 419 27.68 -20.90 -12.99
CA CYS A 419 27.04 -21.39 -14.22
C CYS A 419 27.49 -20.66 -15.50
N SER A 420 28.46 -19.75 -15.43
CA SER A 420 28.89 -18.94 -16.60
C SER A 420 29.36 -19.76 -17.82
N ALA A 421 29.85 -20.97 -17.61
CA ALA A 421 30.24 -21.85 -18.75
C ALA A 421 29.07 -22.60 -19.40
N LEU A 422 27.90 -22.62 -18.75
CA LEU A 422 26.72 -23.39 -19.15
C LEU A 422 25.58 -22.52 -19.70
N VAL A 423 25.63 -21.21 -19.47
CA VAL A 423 24.62 -20.24 -19.89
C VAL A 423 25.21 -19.27 -20.89
N ILE A 424 24.53 -19.07 -22.01
CA ILE A 424 24.92 -18.08 -23.01
C ILE A 424 24.31 -16.71 -22.58
N GLU A 425 25.17 -15.82 -22.14
CA GLU A 425 24.73 -14.51 -21.67
C GLU A 425 24.41 -13.57 -22.84
N MET A 426 23.18 -13.09 -22.93
CA MET A 426 22.70 -12.20 -23.99
C MET A 426 22.52 -10.76 -23.53
N GLY A 427 22.60 -10.45 -22.22
CA GLY A 427 22.29 -9.15 -21.65
C GLY A 427 22.98 -7.96 -22.35
N SER A 428 24.26 -8.10 -22.68
CA SER A 428 25.05 -7.07 -23.43
C SER A 428 24.67 -6.95 -24.91
N ARG A 429 23.98 -7.94 -25.48
CA ARG A 429 23.53 -7.97 -26.89
C ARG A 429 22.08 -7.51 -27.06
N LEU A 430 21.31 -7.46 -25.97
CA LEU A 430 19.96 -6.96 -25.96
C LEU A 430 20.02 -5.42 -25.82
N ASN A 431 20.37 -4.76 -26.90
CA ASN A 431 20.24 -3.31 -27.02
C ASN A 431 18.82 -3.00 -27.47
N ASP A 432 18.17 -2.08 -26.77
CA ASP A 432 16.82 -1.64 -27.13
C ASP A 432 16.81 -0.91 -28.47
#